data_a94c88c99ea5d7a85c70814c8760549a
#
_entry.id   a94c88c99ea5d7a85c70814c8760549a
#
_cell.length_a   1.000
_cell.length_b   1.000
_cell.length_c   1.000
_cell.angle_alpha   90.00
_cell.angle_beta   90.00
_cell.angle_gamma   90.00
#
_symmetry.space_group_name_H-M   'P 1'
#
loop_
_entity.id
_entity.type
_entity.pdbx_description
1 polymer ?
#
loop_
_entity_poly.entity_id
_entity_poly.type
_entity_poly.pdbx_seq_one_letter_code
_entity_poly.pdbx_strand_id
1 'polypeptide(L)'
;MISIGHSHPLYVRRIAEQLQDIAFYSNSVVIPQQKQLADKLGHASGCDEYSLFLCNSGAEANENAIKLASFRNGRKKVVSFGRSFHGRTHGAAAVTDNPSICAPINTRDHVVYVPLNNIDAVDDALAEGDVCAVIIEGIQGLAGIYRPDVEFLKALRTICDKYDTDLILDEVQSGYGRTGKFFAFQYADISPDLITTAKGMGNGFPVAGVLIHPKYKAKYGMLGTTFGGGYLACAASIAVLEVMEQESLVENAMKTGNYLIDQLKTIPQVEEVRGRGLMIGMEFAEPIAPLRDRLIREHRIFTGSSSDKNVLRLLPPLTLKTEQADYFLDCLKRCL
;
A
#
# COMPACT_ATOMS: atom_id res chain seq x y z
N MET A 1 -3.66 -8.08 -4.01
CA MET A 1 -4.79 -8.06 -3.05
C MET A 1 -6.02 -7.64 -3.80
N ILE A 2 -7.13 -8.28 -3.48
CA ILE A 2 -8.44 -7.99 -4.05
C ILE A 2 -9.15 -7.00 -3.11
N SER A 3 -9.67 -5.89 -3.65
CA SER A 3 -10.40 -4.87 -2.88
C SER A 3 -11.91 -5.07 -2.94
N ILE A 4 -12.48 -5.13 -4.14
CA ILE A 4 -13.93 -5.20 -4.39
C ILE A 4 -14.47 -6.63 -4.58
N GLY A 5 -13.73 -7.66 -4.17
CA GLY A 5 -14.08 -9.06 -4.40
C GLY A 5 -13.76 -9.54 -5.81
N HIS A 6 -13.95 -10.84 -6.04
CA HIS A 6 -13.74 -11.47 -7.35
C HIS A 6 -14.95 -11.28 -8.26
N SER A 7 -14.70 -11.06 -9.55
CA SER A 7 -15.72 -11.03 -10.61
C SER A 7 -16.89 -10.08 -10.35
N HIS A 8 -16.60 -8.91 -9.76
CA HIS A 8 -17.65 -7.90 -9.54
C HIS A 8 -18.30 -7.49 -10.87
N PRO A 9 -19.66 -7.49 -11.00
CA PRO A 9 -20.32 -7.30 -12.29
C PRO A 9 -19.97 -5.99 -13.01
N LEU A 10 -19.89 -4.87 -12.26
CA LEU A 10 -19.49 -3.57 -12.83
C LEU A 10 -18.06 -3.63 -13.38
N TYR A 11 -17.14 -4.21 -12.62
CA TYR A 11 -15.73 -4.34 -13.01
C TYR A 11 -15.56 -5.18 -14.29
N VAL A 12 -16.22 -6.34 -14.34
CA VAL A 12 -16.19 -7.23 -15.51
C VAL A 12 -16.75 -6.51 -16.74
N ARG A 13 -17.89 -5.82 -16.59
CA ARG A 13 -18.51 -5.07 -17.69
C ARG A 13 -17.59 -3.96 -18.21
N ARG A 14 -17.02 -3.13 -17.33
CA ARG A 14 -16.13 -2.02 -17.73
C ARG A 14 -14.90 -2.48 -18.50
N ILE A 15 -14.30 -3.59 -18.09
CA ILE A 15 -13.14 -4.16 -18.81
C ILE A 15 -13.57 -4.73 -20.16
N ALA A 16 -14.71 -5.44 -20.24
CA ALA A 16 -15.22 -5.99 -21.48
C ALA A 16 -15.59 -4.90 -22.50
N GLU A 17 -16.27 -3.85 -22.06
CA GLU A 17 -16.58 -2.67 -22.89
C GLU A 17 -15.29 -2.01 -23.42
N GLN A 18 -14.29 -1.81 -22.58
CA GLN A 18 -13.03 -1.21 -22.98
C GLN A 18 -12.24 -2.11 -23.96
N LEU A 19 -12.32 -3.44 -23.81
CA LEU A 19 -11.71 -4.38 -24.77
C LEU A 19 -12.37 -4.34 -26.15
N GLN A 20 -13.67 -4.06 -26.21
CA GLN A 20 -14.40 -3.94 -27.47
C GLN A 20 -14.11 -2.63 -28.21
N ASP A 21 -13.73 -1.57 -27.48
CA ASP A 21 -13.36 -0.29 -28.06
C ASP A 21 -11.86 -0.26 -28.41
N ILE A 22 -10.99 -0.09 -27.43
CA ILE A 22 -9.54 -0.10 -27.58
C ILE A 22 -8.86 -0.65 -26.34
N ALA A 23 -8.04 -1.69 -26.51
CA ALA A 23 -7.32 -2.30 -25.40
C ALA A 23 -6.06 -1.50 -25.00
N PHE A 24 -5.30 -1.04 -26.00
CA PHE A 24 -4.03 -0.35 -25.79
C PHE A 24 -3.68 0.57 -26.97
N TYR A 25 -3.11 1.71 -26.62
CA TYR A 25 -2.33 2.57 -27.50
C TYR A 25 -1.21 3.24 -26.71
N SER A 26 -0.23 3.81 -27.41
CA SER A 26 0.94 4.45 -26.83
C SER A 26 0.58 5.70 -26.01
N ASN A 27 1.34 5.94 -24.94
CA ASN A 27 1.30 7.21 -24.18
C ASN A 27 1.80 8.44 -24.98
N SER A 28 2.10 8.29 -26.28
CA SER A 28 2.38 9.42 -27.18
C SER A 28 1.12 10.20 -27.58
N VAL A 29 -0.08 9.68 -27.26
CA VAL A 29 -1.36 10.37 -27.45
C VAL A 29 -2.04 10.59 -26.10
N VAL A 30 -2.97 11.55 -26.06
CA VAL A 30 -3.78 11.79 -24.87
C VAL A 30 -4.77 10.65 -24.67
N ILE A 31 -4.74 10.02 -23.51
CA ILE A 31 -5.69 9.00 -23.08
C ILE A 31 -6.65 9.64 -22.07
N PRO A 32 -7.91 9.96 -22.45
CA PRO A 32 -8.85 10.68 -21.58
C PRO A 32 -9.10 9.98 -20.24
N GLN A 33 -9.08 8.65 -20.22
CA GLN A 33 -9.28 7.85 -19.01
C GLN A 33 -8.20 8.08 -17.95
N GLN A 34 -6.97 8.50 -18.33
CA GLN A 34 -5.94 8.85 -17.35
C GLN A 34 -6.36 10.07 -16.53
N LYS A 35 -6.90 11.10 -17.20
CA LYS A 35 -7.42 12.28 -16.50
C LYS A 35 -8.61 11.92 -15.61
N GLN A 36 -9.58 11.15 -16.16
CA GLN A 36 -10.73 10.68 -15.40
C GLN A 36 -10.33 9.89 -14.15
N LEU A 37 -9.33 9.01 -14.27
CA LEU A 37 -8.80 8.26 -13.14
C LEU A 37 -8.13 9.19 -12.11
N ALA A 38 -7.32 10.14 -12.57
CA ALA A 38 -6.65 11.10 -11.68
C ALA A 38 -7.66 11.93 -10.88
N ASP A 39 -8.68 12.48 -11.56
CA ASP A 39 -9.74 13.26 -10.93
C ASP A 39 -10.53 12.41 -9.89
N LYS A 40 -10.95 11.19 -10.26
CA LYS A 40 -11.67 10.30 -9.33
C LYS A 40 -10.81 9.86 -8.14
N LEU A 41 -9.54 9.53 -8.39
CA LEU A 41 -8.62 9.12 -7.32
C LEU A 41 -8.31 10.29 -6.39
N GLY A 42 -8.07 11.48 -6.93
CA GLY A 42 -7.89 12.71 -6.15
C GLY A 42 -9.07 12.95 -5.23
N HIS A 43 -10.28 12.95 -5.78
CA HIS A 43 -11.51 13.15 -5.02
C HIS A 43 -11.71 12.06 -3.93
N ALA A 44 -11.59 10.79 -4.28
CA ALA A 44 -11.79 9.69 -3.34
C ALA A 44 -10.75 9.67 -2.19
N SER A 45 -9.55 10.18 -2.44
CA SER A 45 -8.45 10.20 -1.47
C SER A 45 -8.27 11.55 -0.76
N GLY A 46 -8.98 12.61 -1.18
CA GLY A 46 -8.74 13.97 -0.69
C GLY A 46 -7.40 14.57 -1.16
N CYS A 47 -6.86 14.06 -2.27
CA CYS A 47 -5.61 14.51 -2.87
C CYS A 47 -5.86 15.14 -4.26
N ASP A 48 -6.90 15.98 -4.38
CA ASP A 48 -7.35 16.57 -5.65
C ASP A 48 -6.28 17.39 -6.37
N GLU A 49 -5.35 17.98 -5.63
CA GLU A 49 -4.27 18.80 -6.19
C GLU A 49 -3.07 17.97 -6.68
N TYR A 50 -3.00 16.67 -6.34
CA TYR A 50 -1.87 15.82 -6.73
C TYR A 50 -1.98 15.39 -8.19
N SER A 51 -0.86 15.47 -8.90
CA SER A 51 -0.74 14.85 -10.22
C SER A 51 -0.58 13.33 -10.08
N LEU A 52 -1.00 12.57 -11.09
CA LEU A 52 -0.90 11.11 -11.10
C LEU A 52 0.03 10.63 -12.21
N PHE A 53 1.10 9.93 -11.86
CA PHE A 53 1.91 9.14 -12.78
C PHE A 53 1.50 7.67 -12.66
N LEU A 54 1.18 7.02 -13.78
CA LEU A 54 0.71 5.63 -13.81
C LEU A 54 1.82 4.68 -14.28
N CYS A 55 1.91 3.51 -13.64
CA CYS A 55 2.81 2.40 -13.97
C CYS A 55 2.10 1.07 -13.73
N ASN A 56 2.83 -0.07 -13.63
CA ASN A 56 2.20 -1.40 -13.65
C ASN A 56 2.29 -2.16 -12.33
N SER A 57 3.20 -1.78 -11.45
CA SER A 57 3.43 -2.47 -10.17
C SER A 57 3.82 -1.51 -9.05
N GLY A 58 3.60 -1.94 -7.79
CA GLY A 58 4.00 -1.15 -6.63
C GLY A 58 5.51 -0.93 -6.55
N ALA A 59 6.31 -1.90 -7.02
CA ALA A 59 7.76 -1.74 -7.08
C ALA A 59 8.16 -0.64 -8.06
N GLU A 60 7.55 -0.58 -9.26
CA GLU A 60 7.75 0.52 -10.21
C GLU A 60 7.32 1.87 -9.61
N ALA A 61 6.18 1.91 -8.90
CA ALA A 61 5.71 3.12 -8.25
C ALA A 61 6.73 3.64 -7.22
N ASN A 62 7.25 2.77 -6.36
CA ASN A 62 8.27 3.12 -5.37
C ASN A 62 9.58 3.58 -6.03
N GLU A 63 10.05 2.90 -7.08
CA GLU A 63 11.23 3.31 -7.86
C GLU A 63 11.05 4.72 -8.44
N ASN A 64 9.90 4.98 -9.05
CA ASN A 64 9.61 6.28 -9.65
C ASN A 64 9.46 7.39 -8.60
N ALA A 65 8.89 7.09 -7.43
CA ALA A 65 8.80 8.03 -6.32
C ALA A 65 10.20 8.41 -5.80
N ILE A 66 11.07 7.43 -5.54
CA ILE A 66 12.46 7.67 -5.12
C ILE A 66 13.22 8.48 -6.17
N LYS A 67 13.05 8.12 -7.45
CA LYS A 67 13.67 8.82 -8.58
C LYS A 67 13.23 10.28 -8.66
N LEU A 68 11.92 10.56 -8.48
CA LEU A 68 11.40 11.93 -8.45
C LEU A 68 11.98 12.75 -7.31
N ALA A 69 12.06 12.20 -6.10
CA ALA A 69 12.68 12.87 -4.96
C ALA A 69 14.15 13.22 -5.23
N SER A 70 14.91 12.27 -5.76
CA SER A 70 16.29 12.48 -6.14
C SER A 70 16.46 13.54 -7.25
N PHE A 71 15.58 13.58 -8.24
CA PHE A 71 15.56 14.64 -9.25
C PHE A 71 15.25 16.03 -8.68
N ARG A 72 14.37 16.09 -7.67
CA ARG A 72 13.95 17.35 -7.06
C ARG A 72 15.11 18.05 -6.32
N ASN A 73 15.81 17.30 -5.46
CA ASN A 73 16.80 17.89 -4.56
C ASN A 73 18.26 17.52 -4.86
N GLY A 74 18.50 16.65 -5.88
CA GLY A 74 19.84 16.26 -6.33
C GLY A 74 20.58 15.31 -5.38
N ARG A 75 19.93 14.84 -4.32
CA ARG A 75 20.54 13.98 -3.29
C ARG A 75 20.41 12.50 -3.68
N LYS A 76 21.14 11.62 -2.98
CA LYS A 76 21.28 10.21 -3.38
C LYS A 76 20.80 9.22 -2.33
N LYS A 77 20.89 9.54 -1.03
CA LYS A 77 20.51 8.62 0.04
C LYS A 77 18.99 8.59 0.24
N VAL A 78 18.50 7.44 0.70
CA VAL A 78 17.12 7.20 1.09
C VAL A 78 17.11 6.65 2.51
N VAL A 79 16.26 7.17 3.37
CA VAL A 79 15.95 6.56 4.67
C VAL A 79 14.79 5.61 4.50
N SER A 80 14.94 4.37 4.96
CA SER A 80 13.92 3.35 5.05
C SER A 80 13.86 2.77 6.47
N PHE A 81 12.88 1.94 6.76
CA PHE A 81 12.65 1.44 8.12
C PHE A 81 12.93 -0.06 8.23
N GLY A 82 13.37 -0.48 9.40
CA GLY A 82 13.53 -1.89 9.72
C GLY A 82 12.25 -2.69 9.44
N ARG A 83 12.37 -3.90 8.91
CA ARG A 83 11.29 -4.79 8.48
C ARG A 83 10.43 -4.27 7.33
N SER A 84 10.83 -3.20 6.62
CA SER A 84 10.08 -2.64 5.49
C SER A 84 10.04 -3.58 4.29
N PHE A 85 9.00 -3.42 3.45
CA PHE A 85 8.91 -4.08 2.15
C PHE A 85 8.32 -3.14 1.09
N HIS A 86 9.16 -2.74 0.13
CA HIS A 86 8.78 -1.80 -0.93
C HIS A 86 8.79 -2.40 -2.34
N GLY A 87 9.26 -3.63 -2.49
CA GLY A 87 9.28 -4.32 -3.79
C GLY A 87 10.53 -5.15 -4.04
N ARG A 88 10.67 -5.64 -5.29
CA ARG A 88 11.75 -6.56 -5.70
C ARG A 88 12.51 -6.08 -6.95
N THR A 89 12.20 -4.90 -7.49
CA THR A 89 13.03 -4.26 -8.52
C THR A 89 14.25 -3.62 -7.88
N HIS A 90 15.18 -3.10 -8.66
CA HIS A 90 16.51 -2.71 -8.16
C HIS A 90 16.46 -1.76 -6.95
N GLY A 91 15.88 -0.56 -7.10
CA GLY A 91 15.80 0.43 -6.01
C GLY A 91 14.78 0.03 -4.95
N ALA A 92 13.64 -0.57 -5.31
CA ALA A 92 12.64 -1.05 -4.36
C ALA A 92 13.18 -2.20 -3.47
N ALA A 93 14.03 -3.09 -4.01
CA ALA A 93 14.72 -4.10 -3.22
C ALA A 93 15.77 -3.47 -2.30
N ALA A 94 16.47 -2.43 -2.78
CA ALA A 94 17.46 -1.73 -1.97
C ALA A 94 16.86 -1.07 -0.72
N VAL A 95 15.65 -0.51 -0.80
CA VAL A 95 14.95 0.10 0.35
C VAL A 95 14.08 -0.90 1.14
N THR A 96 14.01 -2.16 0.73
CA THR A 96 13.37 -3.25 1.46
C THR A 96 14.34 -3.85 2.48
N ASP A 97 13.94 -3.91 3.76
CA ASP A 97 14.79 -4.51 4.80
C ASP A 97 14.67 -6.05 4.80
N ASN A 98 15.18 -6.64 3.72
CA ASN A 98 15.30 -8.08 3.57
C ASN A 98 16.50 -8.44 2.66
N PRO A 99 17.68 -8.75 3.22
CA PRO A 99 18.85 -9.10 2.44
C PRO A 99 18.66 -10.32 1.51
N SER A 100 17.73 -11.23 1.85
CA SER A 100 17.54 -12.47 1.08
C SER A 100 16.94 -12.24 -0.32
N ILE A 101 16.35 -11.07 -0.58
CA ILE A 101 15.80 -10.73 -1.90
C ILE A 101 16.72 -9.81 -2.72
N CYS A 102 17.87 -9.43 -2.16
CA CYS A 102 18.85 -8.58 -2.82
C CYS A 102 19.93 -9.44 -3.48
N ALA A 103 20.01 -9.39 -4.81
CA ALA A 103 21.13 -9.93 -5.55
C ALA A 103 22.37 -9.02 -5.38
N PRO A 104 23.60 -9.49 -5.66
CA PRO A 104 24.81 -8.66 -5.56
C PRO A 104 24.77 -7.36 -6.35
N ILE A 105 23.97 -7.30 -7.42
CA ILE A 105 23.76 -6.06 -8.20
C ILE A 105 22.86 -5.04 -7.50
N ASN A 106 22.03 -5.46 -6.52
CA ASN A 106 21.16 -4.56 -5.77
C ASN A 106 21.95 -3.87 -4.65
N THR A 107 22.72 -2.85 -4.99
CA THR A 107 23.50 -2.10 -4.02
C THR A 107 22.60 -1.38 -3.02
N ARG A 108 23.03 -1.35 -1.74
CA ARG A 108 22.29 -0.71 -0.64
C ARG A 108 23.07 0.44 0.01
N ASP A 109 24.20 0.83 -0.55
CA ASP A 109 25.13 1.82 0.02
C ASP A 109 24.51 3.22 0.15
N HIS A 110 23.44 3.47 -0.60
CA HIS A 110 22.66 4.70 -0.57
C HIS A 110 21.43 4.63 0.35
N VAL A 111 21.26 3.56 1.13
CA VAL A 111 20.09 3.39 2.01
C VAL A 111 20.50 3.38 3.47
N VAL A 112 19.84 4.20 4.28
CA VAL A 112 19.95 4.21 5.74
C VAL A 112 18.71 3.58 6.35
N TYR A 113 18.89 2.49 7.11
CA TYR A 113 17.77 1.84 7.81
C TYR A 113 17.71 2.32 9.25
N VAL A 114 16.54 2.77 9.66
CA VAL A 114 16.26 3.21 11.02
C VAL A 114 15.13 2.39 11.66
N PRO A 115 15.09 2.27 13.00
CA PRO A 115 13.96 1.61 13.66
C PRO A 115 12.64 2.36 13.42
N LEU A 116 11.53 1.62 13.25
CA LEU A 116 10.21 2.22 13.20
C LEU A 116 9.90 2.94 14.54
N ASN A 117 9.23 4.08 14.49
CA ASN A 117 8.88 4.93 15.64
C ASN A 117 10.07 5.54 16.39
N ASN A 118 11.27 5.54 15.81
CA ASN A 118 12.44 6.22 16.37
C ASN A 118 12.73 7.50 15.58
N ILE A 119 12.19 8.63 16.07
CA ILE A 119 12.33 9.92 15.38
C ILE A 119 13.75 10.51 15.49
N ASP A 120 14.46 10.24 16.58
CA ASP A 120 15.83 10.72 16.79
C ASP A 120 16.77 10.09 15.76
N ALA A 121 16.63 8.78 15.48
CA ALA A 121 17.40 8.11 14.45
C ALA A 121 17.10 8.64 13.03
N VAL A 122 15.89 9.14 12.78
CA VAL A 122 15.56 9.83 11.52
C VAL A 122 16.22 11.20 11.47
N ASP A 123 16.14 12.00 12.55
CA ASP A 123 16.75 13.35 12.62
C ASP A 123 18.26 13.26 12.40
N ASP A 124 18.95 12.32 13.06
CA ASP A 124 20.38 12.05 12.89
C ASP A 124 20.73 11.70 11.43
N ALA A 125 19.95 10.83 10.79
CA ALA A 125 20.16 10.43 9.40
C ALA A 125 19.96 11.59 8.42
N LEU A 126 18.98 12.48 8.66
CA LEU A 126 18.71 13.63 7.79
C LEU A 126 19.68 14.79 8.00
N ALA A 127 20.31 14.89 9.18
CA ALA A 127 21.26 15.94 9.52
C ALA A 127 22.52 15.94 8.62
N GLU A 128 22.86 14.81 8.00
CA GLU A 128 23.94 14.72 7.01
C GLU A 128 23.66 15.52 5.72
N GLY A 129 22.40 15.83 5.43
CA GLY A 129 21.99 16.71 4.31
C GLY A 129 22.03 16.07 2.92
N ASP A 130 22.27 14.77 2.79
CA ASP A 130 22.41 14.06 1.52
C ASP A 130 21.26 13.06 1.23
N VAL A 131 20.23 13.03 2.11
CA VAL A 131 19.04 12.19 1.97
C VAL A 131 18.01 12.85 1.05
N CYS A 132 17.64 12.18 -0.04
CA CYS A 132 16.63 12.68 -0.98
C CYS A 132 15.21 12.41 -0.49
N ALA A 133 14.99 11.28 0.14
CA ALA A 133 13.67 10.88 0.60
C ALA A 133 13.70 9.99 1.84
N VAL A 134 12.62 10.06 2.62
CA VAL A 134 12.24 9.03 3.59
C VAL A 134 11.06 8.25 3.00
N ILE A 135 11.17 6.92 2.90
CA ILE A 135 10.09 6.04 2.44
C ILE A 135 9.56 5.20 3.59
N ILE A 136 8.23 5.18 3.76
CA ILE A 136 7.58 4.44 4.85
C ILE A 136 6.26 3.83 4.37
N GLU A 137 5.97 2.58 4.79
CA GLU A 137 4.64 1.99 4.60
C GLU A 137 3.64 2.64 5.56
N GLY A 138 2.43 2.93 5.09
CA GLY A 138 1.34 3.40 5.97
C GLY A 138 1.01 2.41 7.10
N ILE A 139 1.13 1.11 6.81
CA ILE A 139 1.24 0.00 7.77
C ILE A 139 2.22 -1.02 7.18
N GLN A 140 3.23 -1.44 7.92
CA GLN A 140 4.18 -2.46 7.47
C GLN A 140 3.49 -3.82 7.33
N GLY A 141 3.10 -4.11 6.09
CA GLY A 141 2.24 -5.26 5.84
C GLY A 141 2.96 -6.59 6.00
N LEU A 142 4.10 -6.78 5.34
CA LEU A 142 4.80 -8.06 5.31
C LEU A 142 5.53 -8.34 6.62
N ALA A 143 5.91 -7.33 7.36
CA ALA A 143 6.52 -7.45 8.69
C ALA A 143 5.61 -8.17 9.71
N GLY A 144 4.29 -8.03 9.58
CA GLY A 144 3.31 -8.59 10.53
C GLY A 144 2.30 -7.55 11.01
N ILE A 145 1.96 -6.58 10.15
CA ILE A 145 0.97 -5.52 10.40
C ILE A 145 1.42 -4.56 11.51
N TYR A 146 2.68 -4.14 11.48
CA TYR A 146 3.19 -3.11 12.39
C TYR A 146 2.82 -1.72 11.88
N ARG A 147 2.28 -0.89 12.79
CA ARG A 147 1.85 0.47 12.48
C ARG A 147 2.89 1.48 12.94
N PRO A 148 3.20 2.50 12.15
CA PRO A 148 3.79 3.71 12.69
C PRO A 148 2.79 4.42 13.62
N ASP A 149 3.29 5.02 14.68
CA ASP A 149 2.48 5.82 15.58
C ASP A 149 2.06 7.12 14.91
N VAL A 150 0.88 7.63 15.26
CA VAL A 150 0.35 8.87 14.67
C VAL A 150 1.29 10.04 14.96
N GLU A 151 1.77 10.15 16.18
CA GLU A 151 2.69 11.23 16.58
C GLU A 151 4.07 11.08 15.90
N PHE A 152 4.52 9.85 15.66
CA PHE A 152 5.73 9.60 14.87
C PHE A 152 5.56 10.10 13.43
N LEU A 153 4.44 9.81 12.76
CA LEU A 153 4.19 10.27 11.40
C LEU A 153 4.13 11.81 11.30
N LYS A 154 3.52 12.48 12.29
CA LYS A 154 3.51 13.95 12.38
C LYS A 154 4.92 14.52 12.56
N ALA A 155 5.70 13.95 13.47
CA ALA A 155 7.08 14.34 13.69
C ALA A 155 7.94 14.07 12.44
N LEU A 156 7.72 12.94 11.77
CA LEU A 156 8.39 12.58 10.53
C LEU A 156 8.14 13.61 9.41
N ARG A 157 6.90 14.08 9.26
CA ARG A 157 6.59 15.17 8.31
C ARG A 157 7.36 16.44 8.66
N THR A 158 7.34 16.83 9.93
CA THR A 158 8.01 18.04 10.42
C THR A 158 9.53 17.99 10.18
N ILE A 159 10.15 16.84 10.45
CA ILE A 159 11.59 16.65 10.25
C ILE A 159 11.94 16.62 8.76
N CYS A 160 11.14 15.98 7.92
CA CYS A 160 11.34 16.02 6.48
C CYS A 160 11.28 17.46 5.92
N ASP A 161 10.35 18.28 6.43
CA ASP A 161 10.25 19.70 6.05
C ASP A 161 11.48 20.49 6.50
N LYS A 162 11.96 20.26 7.75
CA LYS A 162 13.16 20.90 8.32
C LYS A 162 14.39 20.71 7.43
N TYR A 163 14.56 19.52 6.85
CA TYR A 163 15.74 19.18 6.05
C TYR A 163 15.52 19.23 4.53
N ASP A 164 14.37 19.72 4.07
CA ASP A 164 13.96 19.70 2.65
C ASP A 164 14.15 18.29 2.03
N THR A 165 13.72 17.27 2.75
CA THR A 165 13.72 15.86 2.34
C THR A 165 12.31 15.43 2.01
N ASP A 166 12.12 14.67 0.94
CA ASP A 166 10.79 14.24 0.53
C ASP A 166 10.26 13.08 1.38
N LEU A 167 9.00 13.14 1.78
CA LEU A 167 8.29 12.05 2.45
C LEU A 167 7.48 11.25 1.44
N ILE A 168 7.84 9.97 1.28
CA ILE A 168 7.15 9.00 0.42
C ILE A 168 6.32 8.06 1.30
N LEU A 169 4.99 8.08 1.15
CA LEU A 169 4.11 7.11 1.77
C LEU A 169 3.84 5.96 0.81
N ASP A 170 4.31 4.77 1.16
CA ASP A 170 4.00 3.53 0.47
C ASP A 170 2.63 3.01 0.93
N GLU A 171 1.60 3.36 0.16
CA GLU A 171 0.21 2.91 0.36
C GLU A 171 -0.17 1.74 -0.56
N VAL A 172 0.82 1.08 -1.11
CA VAL A 172 0.64 -0.08 -2.01
C VAL A 172 -0.17 -1.20 -1.35
N GLN A 173 -0.03 -1.39 -0.03
CA GLN A 173 -0.79 -2.41 0.69
C GLN A 173 -1.87 -1.82 1.60
N SER A 174 -1.63 -0.70 2.23
CA SER A 174 -2.49 -0.05 3.22
C SER A 174 -3.56 0.85 2.61
N GLY A 175 -3.38 1.30 1.38
CA GLY A 175 -4.31 2.19 0.68
C GLY A 175 -5.56 1.50 0.13
N TYR A 176 -6.33 2.28 -0.62
CA TYR A 176 -7.60 1.87 -1.22
C TYR A 176 -8.60 1.35 -0.19
N GLY A 177 -8.82 2.11 0.88
CA GLY A 177 -9.84 1.83 1.88
C GLY A 177 -9.52 0.71 2.87
N ARG A 178 -8.38 0.02 2.69
CA ARG A 178 -8.00 -1.18 3.44
C ARG A 178 -8.03 -0.99 4.97
N THR A 179 -7.64 0.19 5.43
CA THR A 179 -7.53 0.53 6.86
C THR A 179 -8.76 1.22 7.42
N GLY A 180 -9.82 1.45 6.61
CA GLY A 180 -11.00 2.24 7.01
C GLY A 180 -10.85 3.74 6.77
N LYS A 181 -9.73 4.18 6.19
CA LYS A 181 -9.50 5.44 5.50
C LYS A 181 -9.00 5.13 4.10
N PHE A 182 -9.12 6.05 3.13
CA PHE A 182 -8.65 5.79 1.77
C PHE A 182 -7.15 5.48 1.74
N PHE A 183 -6.34 6.28 2.43
CA PHE A 183 -4.93 6.02 2.72
C PHE A 183 -4.69 5.95 4.23
N ALA A 184 -3.74 5.11 4.67
CA ALA A 184 -3.47 4.91 6.10
C ALA A 184 -2.85 6.15 6.76
N PHE A 185 -2.04 6.95 6.04
CA PHE A 185 -1.44 8.17 6.58
C PHE A 185 -2.47 9.22 7.00
N GLN A 186 -3.69 9.17 6.47
CA GLN A 186 -4.77 10.10 6.82
C GLN A 186 -5.19 10.03 8.29
N TYR A 187 -4.78 9.00 9.03
CA TYR A 187 -4.94 8.96 10.48
C TYR A 187 -4.01 9.95 11.21
N ALA A 188 -2.92 10.37 10.59
CA ALA A 188 -1.97 11.33 11.15
C ALA A 188 -2.25 12.77 10.68
N ASP A 189 -3.19 12.97 9.73
CA ASP A 189 -3.52 14.28 9.18
C ASP A 189 -2.28 15.03 8.64
N ILE A 190 -1.47 14.34 7.85
CA ILE A 190 -0.26 14.87 7.21
C ILE A 190 -0.42 14.88 5.69
N SER A 191 0.38 15.70 5.00
CA SER A 191 0.47 15.73 3.54
C SER A 191 1.82 15.21 3.08
N PRO A 192 1.90 13.97 2.53
CA PRO A 192 3.14 13.45 1.97
C PRO A 192 3.52 14.16 0.68
N ASP A 193 4.79 14.08 0.31
CA ASP A 193 5.26 14.63 -0.97
C ASP A 193 4.93 13.70 -2.15
N LEU A 194 5.00 12.41 -1.90
CA LEU A 194 4.71 11.36 -2.87
C LEU A 194 3.93 10.23 -2.19
N ILE A 195 2.92 9.70 -2.86
CA ILE A 195 2.12 8.57 -2.37
C ILE A 195 2.14 7.50 -3.44
N THR A 196 2.62 6.30 -3.11
CA THR A 196 2.63 5.18 -4.06
C THR A 196 1.45 4.25 -3.79
N THR A 197 0.82 3.79 -4.86
CA THR A 197 -0.36 2.92 -4.78
C THR A 197 -0.35 1.84 -5.85
N ALA A 198 -0.94 0.68 -5.57
CA ALA A 198 -1.07 -0.46 -6.48
C ALA A 198 -2.10 -1.47 -5.93
N LYS A 199 -1.90 -2.76 -6.14
CA LYS A 199 -2.70 -3.87 -5.57
C LYS A 199 -4.21 -3.64 -5.61
N GLY A 200 -4.78 -3.04 -4.54
CA GLY A 200 -6.21 -2.70 -4.44
C GLY A 200 -6.71 -1.82 -5.58
N MET A 201 -5.84 -0.95 -6.11
CA MET A 201 -6.13 -0.04 -7.21
C MET A 201 -6.67 -0.75 -8.45
N GLY A 202 -6.11 -1.89 -8.81
CA GLY A 202 -6.49 -2.64 -10.01
C GLY A 202 -7.38 -3.84 -9.75
N ASN A 203 -7.60 -4.22 -8.48
CA ASN A 203 -8.35 -5.43 -8.09
C ASN A 203 -7.87 -6.70 -8.83
N GLY A 204 -6.57 -6.84 -9.05
CA GLY A 204 -5.93 -7.94 -9.77
C GLY A 204 -5.42 -7.56 -11.16
N PHE A 205 -5.87 -6.46 -11.76
CA PHE A 205 -5.27 -5.92 -12.97
C PHE A 205 -3.91 -5.26 -12.64
N PRO A 206 -2.85 -5.47 -13.47
CA PRO A 206 -1.55 -4.84 -13.27
C PRO A 206 -1.64 -3.32 -13.49
N VAL A 207 -1.76 -2.57 -12.42
CA VAL A 207 -1.75 -1.10 -12.42
C VAL A 207 -1.24 -0.59 -11.07
N ALA A 208 -0.52 0.50 -11.14
CA ALA A 208 0.00 1.23 -10.00
C ALA A 208 0.15 2.71 -10.35
N GLY A 209 0.36 3.54 -9.36
CA GLY A 209 0.58 4.96 -9.57
C GLY A 209 1.35 5.63 -8.45
N VAL A 210 1.85 6.81 -8.78
CA VAL A 210 2.44 7.76 -7.84
C VAL A 210 1.59 9.02 -7.88
N LEU A 211 0.98 9.37 -6.74
CA LEU A 211 0.39 10.69 -6.57
C LEU A 211 1.53 11.65 -6.18
N ILE A 212 1.62 12.75 -6.89
CA ILE A 212 2.76 13.67 -6.87
C ILE A 212 2.29 15.04 -6.40
N HIS A 213 2.82 15.51 -5.28
CA HIS A 213 2.48 16.82 -4.70
C HIS A 213 2.76 17.96 -5.70
N PRO A 214 1.95 19.04 -5.72
CA PRO A 214 2.11 20.17 -6.66
C PRO A 214 3.46 20.89 -6.63
N LYS A 215 4.26 20.70 -5.58
CA LYS A 215 5.63 21.26 -5.52
C LYS A 215 6.57 20.74 -6.61
N TYR A 216 6.27 19.57 -7.19
CA TYR A 216 7.05 18.99 -8.27
C TYR A 216 6.71 19.63 -9.62
N LYS A 217 7.75 19.93 -10.38
CA LYS A 217 7.60 20.45 -11.76
C LYS A 217 7.96 19.35 -12.74
N ALA A 218 7.00 18.96 -13.56
CA ALA A 218 7.21 17.97 -14.61
C ALA A 218 8.27 18.46 -15.61
N LYS A 219 9.18 17.56 -15.99
CA LYS A 219 10.13 17.76 -17.08
C LYS A 219 10.10 16.55 -17.99
N TYR A 220 10.19 16.80 -19.30
CA TYR A 220 10.23 15.73 -20.29
C TYR A 220 11.36 14.73 -20.00
N GLY A 221 11.07 13.43 -20.04
CA GLY A 221 12.05 12.37 -19.85
C GLY A 221 12.37 11.99 -18.41
N MET A 222 11.78 12.64 -17.39
CA MET A 222 12.01 12.26 -15.99
C MET A 222 11.47 10.85 -15.68
N LEU A 223 10.25 10.58 -16.07
CA LEU A 223 9.57 9.30 -15.91
C LEU A 223 9.07 8.79 -17.26
N GLY A 224 8.88 7.48 -17.36
CA GLY A 224 8.35 6.86 -18.58
C GLY A 224 7.88 5.44 -18.33
N THR A 225 6.88 5.04 -19.10
CA THR A 225 6.31 3.70 -19.04
C THR A 225 5.64 3.39 -20.39
N THR A 226 5.73 2.14 -20.84
CA THR A 226 5.07 1.72 -22.08
C THR A 226 3.59 1.41 -21.84
N PHE A 227 3.28 0.62 -20.81
CA PHE A 227 1.93 0.12 -20.54
C PHE A 227 1.20 0.86 -19.41
N GLY A 228 1.94 1.60 -18.57
CA GLY A 228 1.35 2.30 -17.44
C GLY A 228 0.32 3.32 -17.87
N GLY A 229 -0.88 3.26 -17.29
CA GLY A 229 -1.99 4.14 -17.63
C GLY A 229 -2.66 3.82 -18.97
N GLY A 230 -2.46 2.63 -19.53
CA GLY A 230 -3.20 2.18 -20.70
C GLY A 230 -4.71 2.09 -20.45
N TYR A 231 -5.50 2.06 -21.51
CA TYR A 231 -6.97 2.10 -21.46
C TYR A 231 -7.57 1.07 -20.51
N LEU A 232 -7.13 -0.19 -20.59
CA LEU A 232 -7.65 -1.25 -19.70
C LEU A 232 -7.27 -1.04 -18.23
N ALA A 233 -6.06 -0.57 -17.96
CA ALA A 233 -5.61 -0.27 -16.62
C ALA A 233 -6.44 0.86 -15.98
N CYS A 234 -6.72 1.91 -16.77
CA CYS A 234 -7.59 3.00 -16.34
C CYS A 234 -9.04 2.54 -16.14
N ALA A 235 -9.60 1.77 -17.06
CA ALA A 235 -10.95 1.23 -16.94
C ALA A 235 -11.11 0.35 -15.70
N ALA A 236 -10.14 -0.53 -15.43
CA ALA A 236 -10.10 -1.37 -14.23
C ALA A 236 -10.09 -0.52 -12.94
N SER A 237 -9.19 0.47 -12.87
CA SER A 237 -9.04 1.32 -11.68
C SER A 237 -10.24 2.23 -11.45
N ILE A 238 -10.83 2.79 -12.51
CA ILE A 238 -12.06 3.59 -12.44
C ILE A 238 -13.22 2.73 -11.90
N ALA A 239 -13.37 1.50 -12.43
CA ALA A 239 -14.40 0.58 -11.94
C ALA A 239 -14.23 0.23 -10.45
N VAL A 240 -12.99 0.07 -9.99
CA VAL A 240 -12.71 -0.15 -8.55
C VAL A 240 -13.19 1.04 -7.72
N LEU A 241 -12.85 2.27 -8.11
CA LEU A 241 -13.27 3.47 -7.38
C LEU A 241 -14.80 3.63 -7.37
N GLU A 242 -15.47 3.37 -8.51
CA GLU A 242 -16.92 3.43 -8.62
C GLU A 242 -17.61 2.41 -7.69
N VAL A 243 -17.11 1.17 -7.62
CA VAL A 243 -17.64 0.16 -6.70
C VAL A 243 -17.39 0.53 -5.25
N MET A 244 -16.18 1.02 -4.93
CA MET A 244 -15.85 1.44 -3.56
C MET A 244 -16.78 2.54 -3.04
N GLU A 245 -17.12 3.51 -3.90
CA GLU A 245 -18.04 4.60 -3.59
C GLU A 245 -19.48 4.08 -3.45
N GLN A 246 -19.99 3.36 -4.48
CA GLN A 246 -21.38 2.87 -4.54
C GLN A 246 -21.73 1.93 -3.39
N GLU A 247 -20.79 1.12 -2.94
CA GLU A 247 -20.98 0.14 -1.87
C GLU A 247 -20.42 0.59 -0.52
N SER A 248 -19.95 1.85 -0.39
CA SER A 248 -19.41 2.43 0.85
C SER A 248 -18.33 1.53 1.48
N LEU A 249 -17.41 1.01 0.65
CA LEU A 249 -16.48 -0.06 1.07
C LEU A 249 -15.43 0.42 2.08
N VAL A 250 -15.13 1.71 2.13
CA VAL A 250 -14.21 2.30 3.14
C VAL A 250 -14.84 2.22 4.53
N GLU A 251 -16.10 2.62 4.64
CA GLU A 251 -16.87 2.53 5.89
C GLU A 251 -17.09 1.07 6.31
N ASN A 252 -17.40 0.19 5.34
CA ASN A 252 -17.53 -1.23 5.61
C ASN A 252 -16.24 -1.83 6.16
N ALA A 253 -15.08 -1.47 5.58
CA ALA A 253 -13.78 -1.92 6.05
C ALA A 253 -13.50 -1.45 7.49
N MET A 254 -13.87 -0.22 7.84
CA MET A 254 -13.77 0.30 9.20
C MET A 254 -14.64 -0.49 10.16
N LYS A 255 -15.94 -0.60 9.85
CA LYS A 255 -16.94 -1.24 10.72
C LYS A 255 -16.63 -2.71 10.95
N THR A 256 -16.47 -3.48 9.86
CA THR A 256 -16.23 -4.92 9.94
C THR A 256 -14.84 -5.22 10.50
N GLY A 257 -13.85 -4.37 10.21
CA GLY A 257 -12.50 -4.50 10.75
C GLY A 257 -12.45 -4.28 12.27
N ASN A 258 -13.10 -3.24 12.78
CA ASN A 258 -13.21 -3.00 14.23
C ASN A 258 -13.92 -4.18 14.93
N TYR A 259 -15.04 -4.64 14.37
CA TYR A 259 -15.73 -5.82 14.86
C TYR A 259 -14.80 -7.05 14.96
N LEU A 260 -14.08 -7.37 13.89
CA LEU A 260 -13.13 -8.49 13.87
C LEU A 260 -12.02 -8.31 14.93
N ILE A 261 -11.41 -7.13 15.00
CA ILE A 261 -10.33 -6.84 15.97
C ILE A 261 -10.84 -7.07 17.40
N ASP A 262 -12.04 -6.58 17.72
CA ASP A 262 -12.61 -6.73 19.07
C ASP A 262 -12.92 -8.20 19.40
N GLN A 263 -13.47 -8.96 18.46
CA GLN A 263 -13.73 -10.39 18.65
C GLN A 263 -12.42 -11.20 18.78
N LEU A 264 -11.40 -10.91 17.97
CA LEU A 264 -10.11 -11.60 17.99
C LEU A 264 -9.38 -11.41 19.32
N LYS A 265 -9.47 -10.23 19.94
CA LYS A 265 -8.90 -9.96 21.27
C LYS A 265 -9.51 -10.80 22.40
N THR A 266 -10.69 -11.38 22.16
CA THR A 266 -11.35 -12.25 23.16
C THR A 266 -10.86 -13.70 23.12
N ILE A 267 -10.05 -14.06 22.11
CA ILE A 267 -9.55 -15.43 21.92
C ILE A 267 -8.30 -15.63 22.77
N PRO A 268 -8.30 -16.53 23.78
CA PRO A 268 -7.19 -16.62 24.73
C PRO A 268 -5.85 -17.03 24.11
N GLN A 269 -5.85 -17.72 22.97
CA GLN A 269 -4.64 -18.15 22.28
C GLN A 269 -3.99 -17.03 21.43
N VAL A 270 -4.67 -15.91 21.22
CA VAL A 270 -4.15 -14.75 20.50
C VAL A 270 -3.47 -13.82 21.47
N GLU A 271 -2.14 -13.68 21.38
CA GLU A 271 -1.36 -12.85 22.29
C GLU A 271 -1.53 -11.36 21.99
N GLU A 272 -1.52 -11.00 20.69
CA GLU A 272 -1.71 -9.61 20.25
C GLU A 272 -2.55 -9.56 18.98
N VAL A 273 -3.45 -8.56 18.91
CA VAL A 273 -4.18 -8.20 17.69
C VAL A 273 -3.82 -6.76 17.34
N ARG A 274 -3.23 -6.55 16.18
CA ARG A 274 -2.84 -5.23 15.67
C ARG A 274 -3.37 -4.98 14.25
N GLY A 275 -3.44 -3.72 13.89
CA GLY A 275 -3.93 -3.30 12.57
C GLY A 275 -4.99 -2.23 12.62
N ARG A 276 -5.63 -1.99 11.49
CA ARG A 276 -6.78 -1.08 11.33
C ARG A 276 -7.66 -1.56 10.16
N GLY A 277 -8.96 -1.37 10.29
CA GLY A 277 -9.91 -1.83 9.27
C GLY A 277 -9.70 -3.31 8.96
N LEU A 278 -9.68 -3.66 7.68
CA LEU A 278 -9.46 -5.03 7.21
C LEU A 278 -7.98 -5.33 6.89
N MET A 279 -7.05 -4.70 7.60
CA MET A 279 -5.63 -5.01 7.60
C MET A 279 -5.24 -5.42 9.03
N ILE A 280 -5.33 -6.73 9.33
CA ILE A 280 -5.26 -7.25 10.69
C ILE A 280 -4.12 -8.27 10.78
N GLY A 281 -3.32 -8.19 11.84
CA GLY A 281 -2.33 -9.17 12.27
C GLY A 281 -2.73 -9.77 13.62
N MET A 282 -2.63 -11.09 13.71
CA MET A 282 -2.81 -11.84 14.96
C MET A 282 -1.50 -12.54 15.29
N GLU A 283 -0.98 -12.30 16.46
CA GLU A 283 0.23 -12.93 16.99
C GLU A 283 -0.13 -14.09 17.93
N PHE A 284 0.61 -15.18 17.80
CA PHE A 284 0.45 -16.40 18.57
C PHE A 284 1.79 -16.79 19.22
N ALA A 285 1.76 -17.53 20.33
CA ALA A 285 2.96 -18.05 20.97
C ALA A 285 3.76 -18.98 20.05
N GLU A 286 3.07 -19.72 19.21
CA GLU A 286 3.64 -20.74 18.33
C GLU A 286 3.54 -20.36 16.84
N PRO A 287 4.42 -20.93 15.96
CA PRO A 287 4.35 -20.69 14.54
C PRO A 287 3.00 -21.07 13.92
N ILE A 288 2.44 -20.16 13.11
CA ILE A 288 1.09 -20.24 12.55
C ILE A 288 0.94 -21.22 11.37
N ALA A 289 2.01 -21.89 10.94
CA ALA A 289 1.94 -22.76 9.76
C ALA A 289 0.94 -23.92 9.93
N PRO A 290 0.89 -24.64 11.09
CA PRO A 290 -0.13 -25.68 11.32
C PRO A 290 -1.55 -25.14 11.35
N LEU A 291 -1.78 -23.99 12.01
CA LEU A 291 -3.08 -23.32 12.05
C LEU A 291 -3.57 -22.94 10.65
N ARG A 292 -2.69 -22.37 9.82
CA ARG A 292 -3.02 -22.01 8.45
C ARG A 292 -3.36 -23.27 7.60
N ASP A 293 -2.61 -24.35 7.77
CA ASP A 293 -2.88 -25.60 7.05
C ASP A 293 -4.27 -26.17 7.40
N ARG A 294 -4.65 -26.14 8.68
CA ARG A 294 -6.00 -26.53 9.13
C ARG A 294 -7.08 -25.62 8.57
N LEU A 295 -6.92 -24.30 8.64
CA LEU A 295 -7.89 -23.35 8.07
C LEU A 295 -8.11 -23.57 6.58
N ILE A 296 -7.05 -23.86 5.81
CA ILE A 296 -7.16 -24.15 4.38
C ILE A 296 -7.82 -25.50 4.10
N ARG A 297 -7.35 -26.59 4.73
CA ARG A 297 -7.77 -27.95 4.41
C ARG A 297 -9.17 -28.27 4.95
N GLU A 298 -9.46 -27.87 6.20
CA GLU A 298 -10.71 -28.19 6.86
C GLU A 298 -11.84 -27.20 6.51
N HIS A 299 -11.48 -25.91 6.32
CA HIS A 299 -12.46 -24.81 6.17
C HIS A 299 -12.36 -24.02 4.87
N ARG A 300 -11.33 -24.27 4.03
CA ARG A 300 -11.07 -23.56 2.77
C ARG A 300 -10.86 -22.04 2.97
N ILE A 301 -10.32 -21.65 4.11
CA ILE A 301 -10.04 -20.28 4.48
C ILE A 301 -8.55 -19.98 4.20
N PHE A 302 -8.30 -19.08 3.23
CA PHE A 302 -6.97 -18.64 2.86
C PHE A 302 -6.59 -17.40 3.66
N THR A 303 -5.53 -17.50 4.46
CA THR A 303 -4.98 -16.39 5.25
C THR A 303 -3.57 -16.02 4.77
N GLY A 304 -3.10 -14.82 5.14
CA GLY A 304 -1.74 -14.37 4.84
C GLY A 304 -0.73 -14.84 5.90
N SER A 305 0.51 -15.08 5.47
CA SER A 305 1.69 -15.16 6.36
C SER A 305 2.44 -13.83 6.38
N SER A 306 3.31 -13.65 7.36
CA SER A 306 4.24 -12.53 7.46
C SER A 306 5.69 -13.04 7.47
N SER A 307 6.66 -12.14 7.57
CA SER A 307 8.06 -12.50 7.85
C SER A 307 8.24 -13.03 9.28
N ASP A 308 7.36 -12.67 10.18
CA ASP A 308 7.23 -13.25 11.50
C ASP A 308 6.39 -14.53 11.43
N LYS A 309 6.99 -15.66 11.82
CA LYS A 309 6.37 -16.98 11.72
C LYS A 309 5.16 -17.15 12.66
N ASN A 310 5.05 -16.33 13.67
CA ASN A 310 4.00 -16.38 14.69
C ASN A 310 2.82 -15.47 14.35
N VAL A 311 2.90 -14.68 13.26
CA VAL A 311 1.85 -13.72 12.90
C VAL A 311 1.04 -14.17 11.69
N LEU A 312 -0.24 -14.40 11.92
CA LEU A 312 -1.24 -14.64 10.87
C LEU A 312 -1.86 -13.30 10.47
N ARG A 313 -1.92 -13.07 9.14
CA ARG A 313 -2.49 -11.82 8.58
C ARG A 313 -3.85 -12.06 7.93
N LEU A 314 -4.79 -11.15 8.19
CA LEU A 314 -6.07 -11.07 7.50
C LEU A 314 -6.10 -9.84 6.60
N LEU A 315 -6.35 -10.09 5.32
CA LEU A 315 -6.45 -9.07 4.26
C LEU A 315 -7.61 -9.44 3.33
N PRO A 316 -8.83 -9.63 3.87
CA PRO A 316 -9.98 -10.03 3.06
C PRO A 316 -10.39 -8.93 2.08
N PRO A 317 -11.27 -9.20 1.09
CA PRO A 317 -11.91 -8.15 0.30
C PRO A 317 -12.64 -7.14 1.19
N LEU A 318 -12.73 -5.87 0.74
CA LEU A 318 -13.43 -4.82 1.49
C LEU A 318 -14.95 -5.07 1.55
N THR A 319 -15.45 -5.95 0.71
CA THR A 319 -16.84 -6.41 0.66
C THR A 319 -17.18 -7.45 1.74
N LEU A 320 -16.23 -7.78 2.64
CA LEU A 320 -16.45 -8.74 3.72
C LEU A 320 -17.63 -8.29 4.59
N LYS A 321 -18.62 -9.21 4.78
CA LYS A 321 -19.77 -9.00 5.63
C LYS A 321 -19.56 -9.59 7.02
N THR A 322 -20.36 -9.14 8.00
CA THR A 322 -20.28 -9.61 9.39
C THR A 322 -20.48 -11.14 9.48
N GLU A 323 -21.42 -11.70 8.71
CA GLU A 323 -21.70 -13.14 8.72
C GLU A 323 -20.49 -13.97 8.24
N GLN A 324 -19.71 -13.44 7.30
CA GLN A 324 -18.47 -14.06 6.83
C GLN A 324 -17.35 -13.93 7.87
N ALA A 325 -17.32 -12.81 8.59
CA ALA A 325 -16.39 -12.59 9.70
C ALA A 325 -16.69 -13.58 10.85
N ASP A 326 -17.97 -13.80 11.19
CA ASP A 326 -18.41 -14.77 12.20
C ASP A 326 -18.03 -16.19 11.80
N TYR A 327 -18.26 -16.56 10.54
CA TYR A 327 -17.83 -17.86 10.01
C TYR A 327 -16.32 -18.08 10.16
N PHE A 328 -15.51 -17.05 9.86
CA PHE A 328 -14.07 -17.11 10.06
C PHE A 328 -13.71 -17.30 11.54
N LEU A 329 -14.33 -16.54 12.44
CA LEU A 329 -14.09 -16.62 13.88
C LEU A 329 -14.42 -18.00 14.45
N ASP A 330 -15.53 -18.60 14.03
CA ASP A 330 -15.93 -19.94 14.44
C ASP A 330 -14.94 -21.00 13.92
N CYS A 331 -14.51 -20.91 12.68
CA CYS A 331 -13.51 -21.79 12.11
C CYS A 331 -12.15 -21.65 12.81
N LEU A 332 -11.73 -20.41 13.09
CA LEU A 332 -10.49 -20.13 13.81
C LEU A 332 -10.50 -20.81 15.21
N LYS A 333 -11.57 -20.61 15.98
CA LYS A 333 -11.73 -21.23 17.31
C LYS A 333 -11.69 -22.75 17.27
N ARG A 334 -12.22 -23.39 16.21
CA ARG A 334 -12.14 -24.86 16.03
C ARG A 334 -10.75 -25.33 15.64
N CYS A 335 -9.94 -24.49 15.03
CA CYS A 335 -8.57 -24.78 14.61
C CYS A 335 -7.52 -24.47 15.71
N LEU A 336 -7.85 -23.75 16.73
CA LEU A 336 -7.01 -23.50 17.90
C LEU A 336 -7.16 -24.59 18.95
#